data_0fc1d7d53b230232b7b0144f79282d81
#
_entry.id   0fc1d7d53b230232b7b0144f79282d81
#
_cell.length_a   1.000
_cell.length_b   1.000
_cell.length_c   1.000
_cell.angle_alpha   90.00
_cell.angle_beta   90.00
_cell.angle_gamma   90.00
#
_symmetry.space_group_name_H-M   'P 1'
#
loop_
_entity.id
_entity.type
_entity.pdbx_description
1 polymer ?
#
loop_
_entity_poly.entity_id
_entity_poly.type
_entity_poly.pdbx_seq_one_letter_code
_entity_poly.pdbx_strand_id
1 'polypeptide(L)'
;MTGRAALPKLDADRLLPIDPRTRDLARGLYDSVKALPIVSPHGHTDPRWFAENLPFPDPAQLFVTPDHYVFRMLCSQGVQLESLGVPRVDGGAVETDGRKIWRLFAQHYYLLRGTPSSLWIDHAFAEVFGLQDRFGPATADAFYDHIADCLTRPEFLPRALFER
;
A
#
# COMPACT_ATOMS: atom_id res chain seq x y z
N MET A 1 -25.03 15.56 7.33
CA MET A 1 -23.57 15.62 7.62
C MET A 1 -23.19 14.28 8.23
N THR A 2 -22.85 13.29 7.38
CA THR A 2 -22.36 11.97 7.84
C THR A 2 -20.94 12.16 8.29
N GLY A 3 -20.71 12.03 9.61
CA GLY A 3 -19.38 12.14 10.21
C GLY A 3 -18.42 11.16 9.54
N ARG A 4 -17.36 11.69 8.97
CA ARG A 4 -16.22 10.94 8.46
C ARG A 4 -15.65 10.13 9.63
N ALA A 5 -15.76 8.80 9.58
CA ALA A 5 -15.15 7.94 10.58
C ALA A 5 -13.63 7.97 10.34
N ALA A 6 -12.91 8.69 11.20
CA ALA A 6 -11.46 8.62 11.25
C ALA A 6 -11.03 7.15 11.46
N LEU A 7 -9.96 6.73 10.79
CA LEU A 7 -9.31 5.47 11.15
C LEU A 7 -8.86 5.60 12.61
N PRO A 8 -9.16 4.61 13.46
CA PRO A 8 -8.47 4.54 14.73
C PRO A 8 -6.97 4.46 14.43
N LYS A 9 -6.17 5.26 15.16
CA LYS A 9 -4.70 5.14 15.13
C LYS A 9 -4.37 3.64 15.15
N LEU A 10 -3.53 3.19 14.21
CA LEU A 10 -3.23 1.76 14.09
C LEU A 10 -2.73 1.25 15.46
N ASP A 11 -3.50 0.36 16.07
CA ASP A 11 -3.12 -0.23 17.35
C ASP A 11 -1.82 -1.01 17.18
N ALA A 12 -0.81 -0.69 18.00
CA ALA A 12 0.48 -1.37 17.99
C ALA A 12 0.36 -2.88 18.27
N ASP A 13 -0.71 -3.28 18.97
CA ASP A 13 -0.96 -4.68 19.31
C ASP A 13 -1.89 -5.41 18.33
N ARG A 14 -2.35 -4.76 17.26
CA ARG A 14 -3.33 -5.32 16.31
C ARG A 14 -2.97 -6.69 15.73
N LEU A 15 -1.69 -7.04 15.74
CA LEU A 15 -1.16 -8.32 15.24
C LEU A 15 -0.70 -9.26 16.36
N LEU A 16 -0.79 -8.82 17.61
CA LEU A 16 -0.37 -9.61 18.76
C LEU A 16 -1.54 -10.39 19.38
N PRO A 17 -1.26 -11.46 20.14
CA PRO A 17 -2.29 -12.21 20.83
C PRO A 17 -3.15 -11.36 21.78
N ILE A 18 -4.43 -11.70 21.90
CA ILE A 18 -5.36 -11.01 22.82
C ILE A 18 -5.00 -11.33 24.28
N ASP A 19 -4.56 -12.56 24.57
CA ASP A 19 -4.13 -12.94 25.92
C ASP A 19 -2.95 -12.07 26.39
N PRO A 20 -3.09 -11.36 27.53
CA PRO A 20 -2.07 -10.40 27.99
C PRO A 20 -0.69 -11.05 28.21
N ARG A 21 -0.63 -12.23 28.81
CA ARG A 21 0.62 -12.91 29.09
C ARG A 21 1.36 -13.31 27.81
N THR A 22 0.63 -13.85 26.84
CA THR A 22 1.20 -14.23 25.55
C THR A 22 1.62 -13.00 24.76
N ARG A 23 0.83 -11.91 24.83
CA ARG A 23 1.17 -10.64 24.20
C ARG A 23 2.44 -10.01 24.78
N ASP A 24 2.59 -10.00 26.10
CA ASP A 24 3.79 -9.47 26.77
C ASP A 24 5.04 -10.28 26.39
N LEU A 25 4.93 -11.61 26.30
CA LEU A 25 6.00 -12.45 25.78
C LEU A 25 6.34 -12.13 24.33
N ALA A 26 5.33 -12.01 23.47
CA ALA A 26 5.51 -11.67 22.06
C ALA A 26 6.18 -10.30 21.87
N ARG A 27 5.80 -9.30 22.68
CA ARG A 27 6.46 -7.98 22.71
C ARG A 27 7.92 -8.07 23.11
N GLY A 28 8.22 -8.80 24.19
CA GLY A 28 9.60 -8.99 24.63
C GLY A 28 10.48 -9.64 23.56
N LEU A 29 9.97 -10.64 22.85
CA LEU A 29 10.65 -11.26 21.72
C LEU A 29 10.84 -10.27 20.56
N TYR A 30 9.79 -9.55 20.18
CA TYR A 30 9.87 -8.54 19.10
C TYR A 30 10.87 -7.43 19.44
N ASP A 31 10.85 -6.92 20.67
CA ASP A 31 11.77 -5.87 21.12
C ASP A 31 13.24 -6.28 21.04
N SER A 32 13.52 -7.56 21.20
CA SER A 32 14.89 -8.08 21.08
C SER A 32 15.42 -8.15 19.65
N VAL A 33 14.52 -8.14 18.64
CA VAL A 33 14.90 -8.32 17.22
C VAL A 33 14.53 -7.15 16.31
N LYS A 34 13.63 -6.24 16.72
CA LYS A 34 13.11 -5.17 15.87
C LYS A 34 14.16 -4.21 15.32
N ALA A 35 15.30 -4.08 15.98
CA ALA A 35 16.40 -3.22 15.57
C ALA A 35 17.50 -3.96 14.79
N LEU A 36 17.34 -5.27 14.54
CA LEU A 36 18.30 -6.02 13.74
C LEU A 36 18.16 -5.68 12.27
N PRO A 37 19.26 -5.68 11.50
CA PRO A 37 19.19 -5.48 10.06
C PRO A 37 18.32 -6.55 9.40
N ILE A 38 17.48 -6.12 8.46
CA ILE A 38 16.70 -7.04 7.62
C ILE A 38 17.62 -7.58 6.52
N VAL A 39 17.84 -8.89 6.50
CA VAL A 39 18.55 -9.58 5.42
C VAL A 39 17.51 -10.34 4.62
N SER A 40 17.10 -9.79 3.49
CA SER A 40 16.10 -10.40 2.60
C SER A 40 16.71 -10.69 1.23
N PRO A 41 17.04 -11.96 0.92
CA PRO A 41 17.59 -12.34 -0.38
C PRO A 41 16.53 -12.35 -1.50
N HIS A 42 15.24 -12.18 -1.14
CA HIS A 42 14.12 -12.16 -2.08
C HIS A 42 13.27 -10.90 -1.86
N GLY A 43 12.85 -10.29 -2.94
CA GLY A 43 11.92 -9.15 -2.93
C GLY A 43 11.25 -9.01 -4.29
N HIS A 44 10.12 -8.29 -4.32
CA HIS A 44 9.35 -8.00 -5.53
C HIS A 44 9.55 -6.55 -6.00
N THR A 45 10.43 -5.82 -5.36
CA THR A 45 10.75 -4.44 -5.70
C THR A 45 11.62 -4.40 -6.96
N ASP A 46 11.25 -3.59 -7.95
CA ASP A 46 12.08 -3.39 -9.14
C ASP A 46 13.41 -2.73 -8.73
N PRO A 47 14.56 -3.36 -8.98
CA PRO A 47 15.86 -2.79 -8.59
C PRO A 47 16.16 -1.44 -9.25
N ARG A 48 15.51 -1.11 -10.37
CA ARG A 48 15.63 0.21 -11.01
C ARG A 48 15.14 1.34 -10.11
N TRP A 49 14.17 1.10 -9.23
CA TRP A 49 13.73 2.12 -8.27
C TRP A 49 14.89 2.64 -7.42
N PHE A 50 15.77 1.74 -6.98
CA PHE A 50 16.94 2.14 -6.20
C PHE A 50 18.10 2.66 -7.10
N ALA A 51 18.30 2.04 -8.28
CA ALA A 51 19.37 2.45 -9.17
C ALA A 51 19.16 3.87 -9.73
N GLU A 52 17.95 4.16 -10.18
CA GLU A 52 17.60 5.44 -10.83
C GLU A 52 17.11 6.48 -9.83
N ASN A 53 16.48 6.06 -8.74
CA ASN A 53 15.92 6.92 -7.68
C ASN A 53 14.99 8.02 -8.21
N LEU A 54 14.17 7.68 -9.22
CA LEU A 54 13.21 8.59 -9.81
C LEU A 54 11.90 8.60 -9.00
N PRO A 55 11.15 9.71 -8.98
CA PRO A 55 9.84 9.76 -8.34
C PRO A 55 8.89 8.71 -8.91
N PHE A 56 8.03 8.14 -8.07
CA PHE A 56 6.93 7.32 -8.55
C PHE A 56 5.95 8.19 -9.36
N PRO A 57 5.46 7.70 -10.51
CA PRO A 57 4.61 8.52 -11.39
C PRO A 57 3.31 8.97 -10.73
N ASP A 58 2.66 8.06 -10.01
CA ASP A 58 1.38 8.29 -9.33
C ASP A 58 1.05 7.19 -8.31
N PRO A 59 0.02 7.34 -7.47
CA PRO A 59 -0.38 6.35 -6.48
C PRO A 59 -0.75 4.97 -7.05
N ALA A 60 -1.33 4.90 -8.25
CA ALA A 60 -1.69 3.62 -8.85
C ALA A 60 -0.45 2.84 -9.30
N GLN A 61 0.55 3.54 -9.84
CA GLN A 61 1.85 2.96 -10.20
C GLN A 61 2.70 2.58 -8.98
N LEU A 62 2.41 3.15 -7.82
CA LEU A 62 3.07 2.75 -6.57
C LEU A 62 2.41 1.52 -5.94
N PHE A 63 1.07 1.49 -5.85
CA PHE A 63 0.35 0.52 -5.00
C PHE A 63 -0.40 -0.58 -5.75
N VAL A 64 -0.72 -0.38 -7.04
CA VAL A 64 -1.68 -1.25 -7.74
C VAL A 64 -1.04 -1.98 -8.91
N THR A 65 -0.60 -1.22 -9.91
CA THR A 65 -0.14 -1.79 -11.19
C THR A 65 1.03 -2.77 -11.05
N PRO A 66 2.07 -2.50 -10.22
CA PRO A 66 3.21 -3.39 -10.09
C PRO A 66 2.98 -4.53 -9.08
N ASP A 67 1.95 -4.45 -8.24
CA ASP A 67 1.76 -5.40 -7.14
C ASP A 67 0.76 -6.51 -7.49
N HIS A 68 1.30 -7.68 -7.80
CA HIS A 68 0.48 -8.85 -8.13
C HIS A 68 -0.34 -9.40 -6.94
N TYR A 69 0.00 -9.08 -5.71
CA TYR A 69 -0.84 -9.41 -4.55
C TYR A 69 -2.10 -8.55 -4.50
N VAL A 70 -2.02 -7.33 -5.02
CA VAL A 70 -3.15 -6.42 -5.13
C VAL A 70 -4.00 -6.77 -6.35
N PHE A 71 -3.44 -6.71 -7.56
CA PHE A 71 -4.25 -6.84 -8.76
C PHE A 71 -4.88 -8.23 -8.92
N ARG A 72 -4.26 -9.33 -8.49
CA ARG A 72 -4.86 -10.67 -8.56
C ARG A 72 -6.14 -10.80 -7.74
N MET A 73 -6.25 -10.05 -6.62
CA MET A 73 -7.48 -10.04 -5.82
C MET A 73 -8.63 -9.38 -6.59
N LEU A 74 -8.35 -8.31 -7.32
CA LEU A 74 -9.34 -7.65 -8.16
C LEU A 74 -9.73 -8.56 -9.34
N CYS A 75 -8.77 -9.24 -9.95
CA CYS A 75 -8.99 -10.18 -11.04
C CYS A 75 -9.89 -11.35 -10.62
N SER A 76 -9.83 -11.80 -9.36
CA SER A 76 -10.72 -12.83 -8.82
C SER A 76 -12.19 -12.42 -8.85
N GLN A 77 -12.49 -11.14 -8.96
CA GLN A 77 -13.83 -10.56 -9.10
C GLN A 77 -14.15 -10.12 -10.54
N GLY A 78 -13.36 -10.57 -11.51
CA GLY A 78 -13.60 -10.29 -12.93
C GLY A 78 -13.02 -8.98 -13.44
N VAL A 79 -12.26 -8.21 -12.63
CA VAL A 79 -11.56 -7.03 -13.10
C VAL A 79 -10.45 -7.44 -14.07
N GLN A 80 -10.43 -6.84 -15.25
CA GLN A 80 -9.42 -7.14 -16.26
C GLN A 80 -8.08 -6.49 -15.89
N LEU A 81 -6.97 -7.19 -16.12
CA LEU A 81 -5.61 -6.69 -15.85
C LEU A 81 -5.32 -5.39 -16.60
N GLU A 82 -5.83 -5.29 -17.83
CA GLU A 82 -5.71 -4.10 -18.67
C GLU A 82 -6.33 -2.86 -18.04
N SER A 83 -7.42 -3.02 -17.29
CA SER A 83 -8.08 -1.93 -16.57
C SER A 83 -7.29 -1.46 -15.35
N LEU A 84 -6.29 -2.24 -14.93
CA LEU A 84 -5.37 -1.91 -13.83
C LEU A 84 -3.99 -1.43 -14.33
N GLY A 85 -3.86 -1.18 -15.63
CA GLY A 85 -2.62 -0.72 -16.24
C GLY A 85 -1.53 -1.77 -16.35
N VAL A 86 -1.86 -3.05 -16.11
CA VAL A 86 -0.87 -4.15 -16.22
C VAL A 86 -0.56 -4.40 -17.69
N PRO A 87 0.71 -4.30 -18.10
CA PRO A 87 1.10 -4.44 -19.50
C PRO A 87 0.74 -5.82 -20.07
N ARG A 88 0.25 -5.83 -21.31
CA ARG A 88 -0.05 -7.04 -22.06
C ARG A 88 1.20 -7.57 -22.76
N VAL A 89 1.32 -8.89 -22.82
CA VAL A 89 2.43 -9.55 -23.54
C VAL A 89 2.39 -9.26 -25.05
N ASP A 90 1.18 -9.09 -25.62
CA ASP A 90 0.97 -8.79 -27.03
C ASP A 90 1.09 -7.29 -27.38
N GLY A 91 1.41 -6.43 -26.40
CA GLY A 91 1.52 -4.98 -26.58
C GLY A 91 0.17 -4.28 -26.77
N GLY A 92 -0.96 -4.96 -26.50
CA GLY A 92 -2.29 -4.37 -26.57
C GLY A 92 -2.48 -3.19 -25.60
N ALA A 93 -3.48 -2.36 -25.88
CA ALA A 93 -3.79 -1.19 -25.07
C ALA A 93 -4.20 -1.57 -23.64
N VAL A 94 -3.75 -0.76 -22.67
CA VAL A 94 -4.13 -0.84 -21.26
C VAL A 94 -4.56 0.53 -20.76
N GLU A 95 -5.24 0.60 -19.62
CA GLU A 95 -5.56 1.87 -18.97
C GLU A 95 -4.27 2.56 -18.51
N THR A 96 -4.14 3.83 -18.81
CA THR A 96 -2.99 4.68 -18.46
C THR A 96 -3.36 5.82 -17.51
N ASP A 97 -4.65 6.04 -17.28
CA ASP A 97 -5.11 7.01 -16.29
C ASP A 97 -5.00 6.42 -14.88
N GLY A 98 -3.95 6.81 -14.17
CA GLY A 98 -3.70 6.35 -12.80
C GLY A 98 -4.87 6.61 -11.85
N ARG A 99 -5.64 7.70 -12.06
CA ARG A 99 -6.81 8.01 -11.23
C ARG A 99 -7.97 7.05 -11.46
N LYS A 100 -8.17 6.61 -12.69
CA LYS A 100 -9.19 5.58 -12.99
C LYS A 100 -8.80 4.24 -12.37
N ILE A 101 -7.53 3.83 -12.52
CA ILE A 101 -6.99 2.63 -11.88
C ILE A 101 -7.19 2.69 -10.37
N TRP A 102 -6.86 3.82 -9.76
CA TRP A 102 -6.99 4.05 -8.32
C TRP A 102 -8.44 3.98 -7.82
N ARG A 103 -9.37 4.58 -8.54
CA ARG A 103 -10.81 4.50 -8.22
C ARG A 103 -11.33 3.06 -8.31
N LEU A 104 -10.90 2.31 -9.33
CA LEU A 104 -11.23 0.90 -9.48
C LEU A 104 -10.68 0.08 -8.31
N PHE A 105 -9.43 0.32 -7.91
CA PHE A 105 -8.84 -0.28 -6.72
C PHE A 105 -9.64 0.06 -5.46
N ALA A 106 -10.00 1.31 -5.24
CA ALA A 106 -10.77 1.75 -4.09
C ALA A 106 -12.15 1.07 -3.99
N GLN A 107 -12.81 0.85 -5.14
CA GLN A 107 -14.09 0.12 -5.20
C GLN A 107 -13.96 -1.33 -4.74
N HIS A 108 -12.80 -1.95 -4.91
CA HIS A 108 -12.53 -3.33 -4.60
C HIS A 108 -11.64 -3.52 -3.36
N TYR A 109 -11.28 -2.43 -2.66
CA TYR A 109 -10.39 -2.48 -1.51
C TYR A 109 -10.87 -3.42 -0.39
N TYR A 110 -12.18 -3.58 -0.27
CA TYR A 110 -12.80 -4.51 0.69
C TYR A 110 -12.33 -5.96 0.54
N LEU A 111 -11.88 -6.37 -0.66
CA LEU A 111 -11.35 -7.72 -0.93
C LEU A 111 -10.05 -8.02 -0.17
N LEU A 112 -9.30 -7.00 0.18
CA LEU A 112 -8.05 -7.15 0.92
C LEU A 112 -8.27 -7.32 2.42
N ARG A 113 -9.50 -7.16 2.91
CA ARG A 113 -9.82 -7.27 4.34
C ARG A 113 -9.37 -8.61 4.92
N GLY A 114 -8.60 -8.57 6.02
CA GLY A 114 -8.06 -9.76 6.67
C GLY A 114 -6.84 -10.37 5.97
N THR A 115 -6.27 -9.70 4.97
CA THR A 115 -5.03 -10.12 4.31
C THR A 115 -3.83 -9.29 4.79
N PRO A 116 -2.59 -9.80 4.67
CA PRO A 116 -1.39 -9.01 4.91
C PRO A 116 -1.32 -7.73 4.06
N SER A 117 -1.82 -7.78 2.81
CA SER A 117 -1.81 -6.62 1.91
C SER A 117 -2.60 -5.45 2.47
N SER A 118 -3.77 -5.68 3.11
CA SER A 118 -4.50 -4.57 3.74
C SER A 118 -3.73 -3.97 4.92
N LEU A 119 -3.01 -4.80 5.69
CA LEU A 119 -2.20 -4.31 6.82
C LEU A 119 -1.06 -3.41 6.35
N TRP A 120 -0.37 -3.79 5.27
CA TRP A 120 0.72 -2.99 4.71
C TRP A 120 0.22 -1.68 4.12
N ILE A 121 -0.85 -1.74 3.35
CA ILE A 121 -1.42 -0.56 2.68
C ILE A 121 -2.00 0.41 3.73
N ASP A 122 -2.77 -0.07 4.71
CA ASP A 122 -3.29 0.75 5.80
C ASP A 122 -2.15 1.39 6.62
N HIS A 123 -1.07 0.63 6.87
CA HIS A 123 0.13 1.16 7.53
C HIS A 123 0.79 2.25 6.68
N ALA A 124 0.99 2.01 5.39
CA ALA A 124 1.57 2.99 4.49
C ALA A 124 0.72 4.27 4.44
N PHE A 125 -0.60 4.15 4.34
CA PHE A 125 -1.50 5.31 4.35
C PHE A 125 -1.39 6.11 5.64
N ALA A 126 -1.40 5.44 6.80
CA ALA A 126 -1.38 6.11 8.10
C ALA A 126 0.01 6.65 8.48
N GLU A 127 1.05 5.83 8.39
CA GLU A 127 2.36 6.14 8.97
C GLU A 127 3.33 6.77 7.96
N VAL A 128 3.22 6.42 6.66
CA VAL A 128 4.09 7.00 5.63
C VAL A 128 3.48 8.26 5.02
N PHE A 129 2.18 8.22 4.70
CA PHE A 129 1.48 9.35 4.06
C PHE A 129 0.66 10.22 5.02
N GLY A 130 0.54 9.86 6.30
CA GLY A 130 -0.16 10.65 7.31
C GLY A 130 -1.67 10.74 7.13
N LEU A 131 -2.28 9.82 6.37
CA LEU A 131 -3.72 9.78 6.10
C LEU A 131 -4.47 9.15 7.28
N GLN A 132 -5.51 9.83 7.77
CA GLN A 132 -6.26 9.41 8.96
C GLN A 132 -7.67 8.90 8.64
N ASP A 133 -8.12 9.05 7.40
CA ASP A 133 -9.42 8.57 6.96
C ASP A 133 -9.34 7.10 6.50
N ARG A 134 -10.49 6.42 6.52
CA ARG A 134 -10.59 5.07 5.95
C ARG A 134 -10.56 5.16 4.42
N PHE A 135 -9.69 4.38 3.80
CA PHE A 135 -9.64 4.26 2.35
C PHE A 135 -10.85 3.52 1.79
N GLY A 136 -11.38 4.02 0.70
CA GLY A 136 -12.51 3.43 -0.02
C GLY A 136 -13.06 4.38 -1.09
N PRO A 137 -14.15 4.00 -1.77
CA PRO A 137 -14.69 4.76 -2.90
C PRO A 137 -14.96 6.24 -2.61
N ALA A 138 -15.45 6.55 -1.40
CA ALA A 138 -15.78 7.92 -1.00
C ALA A 138 -14.56 8.82 -0.71
N THR A 139 -13.41 8.23 -0.45
CA THR A 139 -12.16 8.93 -0.12
C THR A 139 -11.07 8.77 -1.17
N ALA A 140 -11.33 7.98 -2.21
CA ALA A 140 -10.35 7.62 -3.23
C ALA A 140 -9.62 8.82 -3.83
N ASP A 141 -10.34 9.83 -4.27
CA ASP A 141 -9.75 11.00 -4.91
C ASP A 141 -8.92 11.85 -3.93
N ALA A 142 -9.39 12.03 -2.70
CA ALA A 142 -8.66 12.75 -1.67
C ALA A 142 -7.33 12.05 -1.31
N PHE A 143 -7.34 10.71 -1.25
CA PHE A 143 -6.13 9.91 -1.06
C PHE A 143 -5.18 10.03 -2.24
N TYR A 144 -5.72 9.94 -3.46
CA TYR A 144 -4.92 10.08 -4.67
C TYR A 144 -4.20 11.43 -4.71
N ASP A 145 -4.93 12.52 -4.51
CA ASP A 145 -4.37 13.87 -4.55
C ASP A 145 -3.29 14.07 -3.49
N HIS A 146 -3.55 13.63 -2.26
CA HIS A 146 -2.60 13.75 -1.16
C HIS A 146 -1.33 12.93 -1.41
N ILE A 147 -1.46 11.65 -1.82
CA ILE A 147 -0.31 10.79 -2.10
C ILE A 147 0.47 11.34 -3.30
N ALA A 148 -0.21 11.74 -4.38
CA ALA A 148 0.44 12.32 -5.55
C ALA A 148 1.25 13.57 -5.18
N ASP A 149 0.72 14.45 -4.32
CA ASP A 149 1.47 15.59 -3.79
C ASP A 149 2.70 15.15 -2.98
N CYS A 150 2.56 14.16 -2.10
CA CYS A 150 3.68 13.59 -1.36
C CYS A 150 4.79 13.08 -2.30
N LEU A 151 4.43 12.34 -3.35
CA LEU A 151 5.38 11.73 -4.29
C LEU A 151 6.21 12.76 -5.08
N THR A 152 5.85 14.04 -5.07
CA THR A 152 6.67 15.12 -5.66
C THR A 152 7.86 15.52 -4.80
N ARG A 153 7.89 15.10 -3.53
CA ARG A 153 8.87 15.55 -2.53
C ARG A 153 10.06 14.59 -2.43
N PRO A 154 11.28 15.10 -2.18
CA PRO A 154 12.50 14.28 -2.09
C PRO A 154 12.45 13.16 -1.06
N GLU A 155 11.77 13.37 0.07
CA GLU A 155 11.61 12.39 1.14
C GLU A 155 10.72 11.18 0.77
N PHE A 156 10.06 11.24 -0.38
CA PHE A 156 9.26 10.14 -0.94
C PHE A 156 9.93 9.48 -2.15
N LEU A 157 11.16 9.81 -2.46
CA LEU A 157 11.95 9.07 -3.43
C LEU A 157 12.24 7.64 -2.95
N PRO A 158 12.41 6.66 -3.85
CA PRO A 158 12.58 5.26 -3.48
C PRO A 158 13.64 5.00 -2.42
N ARG A 159 14.82 5.61 -2.54
CA ARG A 159 15.90 5.44 -1.55
C ARG A 159 15.53 6.05 -0.19
N ALA A 160 14.91 7.22 -0.18
CA ALA A 160 14.50 7.87 1.05
C ALA A 160 13.39 7.08 1.78
N LEU A 161 12.45 6.48 1.04
CA LEU A 161 11.43 5.61 1.61
C LEU A 161 12.02 4.30 2.18
N PHE A 162 13.07 3.78 1.55
CA PHE A 162 13.73 2.56 2.01
C PHE A 162 14.55 2.77 3.30
N GLU A 163 15.04 3.99 3.55
CA GLU A 163 15.83 4.35 4.73
C GLU A 163 14.97 4.69 5.97
N ARG A 164 13.64 4.76 5.82
CA ARG A 164 12.71 5.02 6.95
C ARG A 164 12.47 3.77 7.79
#